data_add4b8c9094bc1a2eeb6175d583c163a
#
_entry.id   add4b8c9094bc1a2eeb6175d583c163a
#
_cell.length_a   1.000
_cell.length_b   1.000
_cell.length_c   1.000
_cell.angle_alpha   90.00
_cell.angle_beta   90.00
_cell.angle_gamma   90.00
#
_symmetry.space_group_name_H-M   'P 1'
#
loop_
_entity.id
_entity.type
_entity.pdbx_description
1 polymer ?
#
loop_
_entity_poly.entity_id
_entity_poly.type
_entity_poly.pdbx_seq_one_letter_code
_entity_poly.pdbx_strand_id
1 'polypeptide(L)'
;AHKTYGPKGVGALYVRRKPRVRLEAQIHGGGHERGMRSGTLPTHQIVGMGEAFSIAKAEMAQDNAKARALQQRLLNGLKDIEQVFINGNVEKRVPQNLNMSFNYVEGESLIMGIKGLAVSSGSACTSASLEPSYVLRALGRSDELAHSSLRMTIGRFTTEEEIDYAISTIRLNVAKLRDLSPLWDMYKEGVDLSTIQWSAH
;
A
#
# COMPACT_ATOMS: atom_id res chain seq x y z
N ALA A 1 0.99 7.07 15.81
CA ALA A 1 -0.43 6.71 15.93
C ALA A 1 -1.26 7.02 14.69
N HIS A 2 -0.75 7.82 13.76
CA HIS A 2 -1.51 8.30 12.58
C HIS A 2 -2.01 7.19 11.62
N LYS A 3 -1.44 5.99 11.66
CA LYS A 3 -1.93 4.84 10.88
C LYS A 3 -3.03 4.03 11.60
N THR A 4 -3.41 4.46 12.82
CA THR A 4 -4.52 3.93 13.60
C THR A 4 -5.52 5.04 13.91
N TYR A 5 -5.63 6.03 13.02
CA TYR A 5 -6.51 7.21 13.14
C TYR A 5 -6.22 8.09 14.36
N GLY A 6 -5.04 7.96 14.96
CA GLY A 6 -4.56 8.80 16.06
C GLY A 6 -3.68 9.97 15.56
N PRO A 7 -3.19 10.82 16.49
CA PRO A 7 -2.38 11.98 16.15
C PRO A 7 -1.03 11.59 15.50
N LYS A 8 -0.54 12.43 14.58
CA LYS A 8 0.84 12.37 14.09
C LYS A 8 1.83 12.78 15.19
N GLY A 9 3.06 12.29 15.11
CA GLY A 9 4.17 12.70 15.97
C GLY A 9 4.23 11.97 17.29
N VAL A 10 3.34 11.03 17.58
CA VAL A 10 3.34 10.19 18.76
C VAL A 10 3.36 8.71 18.38
N GLY A 11 4.10 7.94 19.16
CA GLY A 11 4.17 6.49 19.05
C GLY A 11 4.39 5.85 20.41
N ALA A 12 4.27 4.53 20.50
CA ALA A 12 4.48 3.76 21.71
C ALA A 12 5.42 2.59 21.46
N LEU A 13 6.25 2.29 22.47
CA LEU A 13 7.10 1.12 22.51
C LEU A 13 6.80 0.32 23.76
N TYR A 14 6.43 -0.95 23.58
CA TYR A 14 6.29 -1.88 24.69
C TYR A 14 7.66 -2.46 25.05
N VAL A 15 8.06 -2.29 26.32
CA VAL A 15 9.28 -2.84 26.88
C VAL A 15 8.94 -3.81 28.01
N ARG A 16 9.21 -5.09 27.79
CA ARG A 16 8.91 -6.13 28.78
C ARG A 16 9.77 -5.99 30.03
N ARG A 17 9.14 -6.13 31.20
CA ARG A 17 9.82 -6.01 32.50
C ARG A 17 10.41 -7.35 33.00
N LYS A 18 9.78 -8.47 32.70
CA LYS A 18 10.21 -9.81 33.14
C LYS A 18 10.12 -10.83 31.98
N PRO A 19 11.18 -11.51 31.58
CA PRO A 19 12.57 -11.17 31.92
C PRO A 19 12.90 -9.74 31.43
N ARG A 20 13.78 -9.04 32.18
CA ARG A 20 14.03 -7.60 31.95
C ARG A 20 14.75 -7.39 30.62
N VAL A 21 14.15 -6.56 29.76
CA VAL A 21 14.81 -5.97 28.59
C VAL A 21 15.36 -4.62 28.98
N ARG A 22 16.63 -4.35 28.64
CA ARG A 22 17.27 -3.04 28.85
C ARG A 22 17.40 -2.36 27.49
N LEU A 23 17.05 -1.07 27.46
CA LEU A 23 17.25 -0.20 26.31
C LEU A 23 18.21 0.91 26.71
N GLU A 24 19.12 1.23 25.83
CA GLU A 24 19.95 2.42 25.93
C GLU A 24 19.15 3.62 25.39
N ALA A 25 19.12 4.71 26.18
CA ALA A 25 18.42 5.91 25.78
C ALA A 25 19.12 6.57 24.57
N GLN A 26 18.36 6.91 23.55
CA GLN A 26 18.85 7.67 22.40
C GLN A 26 18.67 9.18 22.59
N ILE A 27 17.77 9.59 23.49
CA ILE A 27 17.49 10.99 23.83
C ILE A 27 17.67 11.15 25.31
N HIS A 28 18.67 11.96 25.71
CA HIS A 28 19.03 12.20 27.09
C HIS A 28 18.40 13.49 27.62
N GLY A 29 18.30 13.64 28.94
CA GLY A 29 17.78 14.83 29.61
C GLY A 29 17.05 14.52 30.92
N GLY A 30 15.83 15.01 31.11
CA GLY A 30 15.08 15.01 32.36
C GLY A 30 14.55 13.67 32.89
N GLY A 31 14.96 12.54 32.32
CA GLY A 31 14.60 11.21 32.83
C GLY A 31 13.17 10.76 32.57
N HIS A 32 12.45 11.42 31.69
CA HIS A 32 11.08 11.03 31.30
C HIS A 32 11.07 9.59 30.74
N GLU A 33 9.89 8.98 30.72
CA GLU A 33 9.68 7.58 30.27
C GLU A 33 10.67 6.61 30.97
N ARG A 34 10.85 6.80 32.27
CA ARG A 34 11.75 5.98 33.11
C ARG A 34 13.21 6.02 32.67
N GLY A 35 13.65 7.16 32.12
CA GLY A 35 15.00 7.36 31.61
C GLY A 35 15.22 6.80 30.19
N MET A 36 14.25 6.14 29.59
CA MET A 36 14.43 5.56 28.26
C MET A 36 14.28 6.58 27.12
N ARG A 37 13.51 7.66 27.34
CA ARG A 37 13.32 8.72 26.37
C ARG A 37 12.97 10.02 27.07
N SER A 38 13.90 10.93 27.13
CA SER A 38 13.73 12.23 27.77
C SER A 38 13.00 13.24 26.88
N GLY A 39 12.43 14.26 27.49
CA GLY A 39 11.66 15.34 26.86
C GLY A 39 10.24 15.41 27.40
N THR A 40 9.72 16.64 27.52
CA THR A 40 8.35 16.88 28.01
C THR A 40 7.34 16.06 27.20
N LEU A 41 6.47 15.36 27.89
CA LEU A 41 5.48 14.47 27.25
C LEU A 41 4.43 15.28 26.49
N PRO A 42 4.13 14.93 25.22
CA PRO A 42 3.06 15.54 24.44
C PRO A 42 1.71 14.98 24.89
N THR A 43 1.23 15.40 26.05
CA THR A 43 0.10 14.79 26.78
C THR A 43 -1.17 14.70 25.94
N HIS A 44 -1.50 15.75 25.17
CA HIS A 44 -2.65 15.77 24.27
C HIS A 44 -2.57 14.71 23.16
N GLN A 45 -1.38 14.48 22.59
CA GLN A 45 -1.17 13.43 21.59
C GLN A 45 -1.23 12.03 22.22
N ILE A 46 -0.71 11.87 23.43
CA ILE A 46 -0.74 10.60 24.17
C ILE A 46 -2.19 10.20 24.48
N VAL A 47 -3.01 11.15 24.95
CA VAL A 47 -4.44 10.93 25.20
C VAL A 47 -5.16 10.56 23.89
N GLY A 48 -4.93 11.32 22.82
CA GLY A 48 -5.51 11.02 21.49
C GLY A 48 -5.09 9.67 20.93
N MET A 49 -3.83 9.26 21.16
CA MET A 49 -3.37 7.92 20.78
C MET A 49 -4.08 6.84 21.61
N GLY A 50 -4.21 7.03 22.92
CA GLY A 50 -4.91 6.10 23.81
C GLY A 50 -6.35 5.87 23.37
N GLU A 51 -7.08 6.93 23.07
CA GLU A 51 -8.45 6.86 22.56
C GLU A 51 -8.53 6.16 21.19
N ALA A 52 -7.65 6.51 20.25
CA ALA A 52 -7.62 5.87 18.95
C ALA A 52 -7.40 4.35 19.03
N PHE A 53 -6.53 3.88 19.93
CA PHE A 53 -6.33 2.46 20.18
C PHE A 53 -7.51 1.79 20.90
N SER A 54 -8.20 2.52 21.80
CA SER A 54 -9.42 2.04 22.46
C SER A 54 -10.53 1.78 21.44
N ILE A 55 -10.78 2.74 20.54
CA ILE A 55 -11.75 2.62 19.45
C ILE A 55 -11.34 1.48 18.50
N ALA A 56 -10.07 1.45 18.10
CA ALA A 56 -9.58 0.41 17.21
C ALA A 56 -9.77 -0.99 17.80
N LYS A 57 -9.55 -1.17 19.10
CA LYS A 57 -9.80 -2.45 19.78
C LYS A 57 -11.28 -2.83 19.80
N ALA A 58 -12.16 -1.86 20.06
CA ALA A 58 -13.60 -2.08 20.14
C ALA A 58 -14.21 -2.41 18.76
N GLU A 59 -13.75 -1.73 17.71
CA GLU A 59 -14.36 -1.79 16.37
C GLU A 59 -13.59 -2.68 15.39
N MET A 60 -12.45 -3.26 15.76
CA MET A 60 -11.55 -3.99 14.86
C MET A 60 -12.26 -5.10 14.06
N ALA A 61 -13.16 -5.84 14.67
CA ALA A 61 -13.87 -6.93 14.00
C ALA A 61 -14.79 -6.40 12.90
N GLN A 62 -15.54 -5.34 13.19
CA GLN A 62 -16.45 -4.68 12.25
C GLN A 62 -15.67 -3.99 11.12
N ASP A 63 -14.63 -3.23 11.46
CA ASP A 63 -13.76 -2.56 10.49
C ASP A 63 -13.12 -3.56 9.52
N ASN A 64 -12.62 -4.68 10.04
CA ASN A 64 -12.00 -5.71 9.22
C ASN A 64 -13.02 -6.43 8.34
N ALA A 65 -14.23 -6.68 8.81
CA ALA A 65 -15.29 -7.29 8.01
C ALA A 65 -15.69 -6.37 6.85
N LYS A 66 -15.91 -5.08 7.12
CA LYS A 66 -16.19 -4.06 6.10
C LYS A 66 -15.04 -3.95 5.09
N ALA A 67 -13.80 -3.81 5.57
CA ALA A 67 -12.64 -3.68 4.69
C ALA A 67 -12.46 -4.90 3.80
N ARG A 68 -12.72 -6.10 4.30
CA ARG A 68 -12.66 -7.34 3.51
C ARG A 68 -13.73 -7.39 2.44
N ALA A 69 -14.96 -6.99 2.73
CA ALA A 69 -16.04 -6.91 1.74
C ALA A 69 -15.69 -5.93 0.62
N LEU A 70 -15.21 -4.74 0.96
CA LEU A 70 -14.78 -3.72 0.00
C LEU A 70 -13.54 -4.16 -0.80
N GLN A 71 -12.58 -4.82 -0.16
CA GLN A 71 -11.40 -5.40 -0.85
C GLN A 71 -11.83 -6.46 -1.87
N GLN A 72 -12.76 -7.33 -1.49
CA GLN A 72 -13.27 -8.38 -2.39
C GLN A 72 -14.04 -7.77 -3.57
N ARG A 73 -14.83 -6.71 -3.34
CA ARG A 73 -15.51 -5.97 -4.39
C ARG A 73 -14.51 -5.36 -5.38
N LEU A 74 -13.49 -4.67 -4.87
CA LEU A 74 -12.41 -4.09 -5.68
C LEU A 74 -11.66 -5.15 -6.48
N LEU A 75 -11.29 -6.24 -5.84
CA LEU A 75 -10.62 -7.37 -6.48
C LEU A 75 -11.47 -7.97 -7.59
N ASN A 76 -12.74 -8.22 -7.33
CA ASN A 76 -13.68 -8.80 -8.32
C ASN A 76 -13.87 -7.86 -9.52
N GLY A 77 -13.86 -6.55 -9.30
CA GLY A 77 -14.00 -5.57 -10.36
C GLY A 77 -12.73 -5.34 -11.21
N LEU A 78 -11.58 -5.89 -10.79
CA LEU A 78 -10.30 -5.68 -11.49
C LEU A 78 -9.64 -6.97 -11.98
N LYS A 79 -9.92 -8.13 -11.38
CA LYS A 79 -9.22 -9.40 -11.64
C LYS A 79 -9.43 -9.98 -13.03
N ASP A 80 -10.48 -9.59 -13.72
CA ASP A 80 -10.84 -10.01 -15.07
C ASP A 80 -10.17 -9.16 -16.16
N ILE A 81 -9.48 -8.09 -15.79
CA ILE A 81 -8.66 -7.33 -16.73
C ILE A 81 -7.52 -8.25 -17.20
N GLU A 82 -7.37 -8.42 -18.51
CA GLU A 82 -6.33 -9.25 -19.11
C GLU A 82 -4.94 -8.84 -18.62
N GLN A 83 -4.04 -9.78 -18.36
CA GLN A 83 -2.66 -9.50 -17.90
C GLN A 83 -2.59 -8.65 -16.61
N VAL A 84 -3.49 -8.92 -15.66
CA VAL A 84 -3.44 -8.35 -14.31
C VAL A 84 -3.03 -9.42 -13.31
N PHE A 85 -2.17 -9.05 -12.38
CA PHE A 85 -1.60 -9.97 -11.39
C PHE A 85 -1.78 -9.44 -9.98
N ILE A 86 -2.27 -10.29 -9.08
CA ILE A 86 -2.37 -9.99 -7.66
C ILE A 86 -1.02 -10.24 -7.01
N ASN A 87 -0.51 -9.27 -6.26
CA ASN A 87 0.76 -9.36 -5.58
C ASN A 87 0.58 -9.85 -4.15
N GLY A 88 1.22 -10.98 -3.82
CA GLY A 88 1.13 -11.64 -2.53
C GLY A 88 -0.17 -12.43 -2.32
N ASN A 89 -0.34 -12.98 -1.12
CA ASN A 89 -1.49 -13.81 -0.78
C ASN A 89 -2.68 -12.95 -0.32
N VAL A 90 -3.87 -13.14 -0.91
CA VAL A 90 -5.09 -12.36 -0.60
C VAL A 90 -5.65 -12.70 0.78
N GLU A 91 -5.57 -13.97 1.19
CA GLU A 91 -6.14 -14.42 2.46
C GLU A 91 -5.24 -14.07 3.65
N LYS A 92 -3.92 -14.15 3.46
CA LYS A 92 -2.91 -13.94 4.51
C LYS A 92 -2.37 -12.51 4.52
N ARG A 93 -3.25 -11.52 4.38
CA ARG A 93 -2.90 -10.08 4.46
C ARG A 93 -3.91 -9.32 5.31
N VAL A 94 -3.54 -8.11 5.69
CA VAL A 94 -4.51 -7.18 6.29
C VAL A 94 -5.61 -6.85 5.26
N PRO A 95 -6.89 -6.86 5.66
CA PRO A 95 -7.99 -6.68 4.72
C PRO A 95 -8.02 -5.30 4.05
N GLN A 96 -7.36 -4.31 4.63
CA GLN A 96 -7.30 -2.95 4.11
C GLN A 96 -6.41 -2.78 2.88
N ASN A 97 -5.58 -3.78 2.54
CA ASN A 97 -4.59 -3.64 1.47
C ASN A 97 -4.88 -4.54 0.28
N LEU A 98 -4.82 -3.99 -0.93
CA LEU A 98 -4.75 -4.73 -2.19
C LEU A 98 -3.61 -4.16 -3.03
N ASN A 99 -2.74 -5.03 -3.53
CA ASN A 99 -1.67 -4.65 -4.46
C ASN A 99 -1.80 -5.50 -5.73
N MET A 100 -1.87 -4.84 -6.88
CA MET A 100 -2.03 -5.47 -8.18
C MET A 100 -1.07 -4.84 -9.19
N SER A 101 -0.54 -5.65 -10.11
CA SER A 101 0.28 -5.20 -11.23
C SER A 101 -0.52 -5.30 -12.52
N PHE A 102 -0.41 -4.27 -13.36
CA PHE A 102 -1.12 -4.15 -14.64
C PHE A 102 -0.09 -4.20 -15.77
N ASN A 103 0.14 -5.38 -16.35
CA ASN A 103 1.16 -5.55 -17.39
C ASN A 103 0.89 -4.67 -18.61
N TYR A 104 1.94 -4.23 -19.29
CA TYR A 104 1.91 -3.33 -20.45
C TYR A 104 1.35 -1.93 -20.15
N VAL A 105 1.40 -1.53 -18.89
CA VAL A 105 1.04 -0.18 -18.42
C VAL A 105 2.20 0.38 -17.63
N GLU A 106 2.62 1.60 -17.95
CA GLU A 106 3.62 2.31 -17.17
C GLU A 106 2.97 2.85 -15.89
N GLY A 107 3.55 2.49 -14.72
CA GLY A 107 2.91 2.69 -13.41
C GLY A 107 2.73 4.16 -13.01
N GLU A 108 3.68 5.03 -13.34
CA GLU A 108 3.56 6.46 -13.05
C GLU A 108 2.47 7.10 -13.90
N SER A 109 2.39 6.75 -15.19
CA SER A 109 1.33 7.21 -16.08
C SER A 109 -0.04 6.76 -15.60
N LEU A 110 -0.16 5.53 -15.07
CA LEU A 110 -1.41 5.06 -14.47
C LEU A 110 -1.79 5.91 -13.27
N ILE A 111 -0.86 6.16 -12.32
CA ILE A 111 -1.13 6.98 -11.14
C ILE A 111 -1.50 8.41 -11.56
N MET A 112 -0.82 8.97 -12.54
CA MET A 112 -1.14 10.31 -13.06
C MET A 112 -2.48 10.36 -13.77
N GLY A 113 -2.90 9.27 -14.42
CA GLY A 113 -4.18 9.17 -15.11
C GLY A 113 -5.39 9.10 -14.16
N ILE A 114 -5.21 8.49 -12.98
CA ILE A 114 -6.28 8.28 -11.99
C ILE A 114 -6.32 9.36 -10.90
N LYS A 115 -6.21 10.63 -11.29
CA LYS A 115 -6.09 11.80 -10.38
C LYS A 115 -7.15 11.90 -9.29
N GLY A 116 -8.32 11.28 -9.48
CA GLY A 116 -9.39 11.26 -8.48
C GLY A 116 -9.20 10.23 -7.36
N LEU A 117 -8.14 9.41 -7.41
CA LEU A 117 -7.86 8.35 -6.44
C LEU A 117 -6.57 8.61 -5.68
N ALA A 118 -6.62 8.50 -4.36
CA ALA A 118 -5.45 8.51 -3.50
C ALA A 118 -4.85 7.09 -3.39
N VAL A 119 -3.94 6.77 -4.28
CA VAL A 119 -3.25 5.48 -4.36
C VAL A 119 -1.73 5.68 -4.34
N SER A 120 -0.96 4.61 -4.32
CA SER A 120 0.49 4.68 -4.41
C SER A 120 1.06 3.56 -5.27
N SER A 121 2.24 3.80 -5.86
CA SER A 121 3.04 2.75 -6.46
C SER A 121 3.54 1.75 -5.40
N GLY A 122 3.97 0.57 -5.83
CA GLY A 122 4.62 -0.41 -4.95
C GLY A 122 5.91 0.09 -4.30
N SER A 123 6.57 1.09 -4.89
CA SER A 123 7.87 1.63 -4.45
C SER A 123 7.77 2.98 -3.72
N ALA A 124 6.71 3.24 -2.98
CA ALA A 124 6.43 4.54 -2.32
C ALA A 124 7.53 5.07 -1.37
N CYS A 125 8.54 4.28 -1.02
CA CYS A 125 9.65 4.72 -0.15
C CYS A 125 10.91 5.16 -0.90
N THR A 126 10.97 4.97 -2.22
CA THR A 126 12.14 5.27 -3.05
C THR A 126 11.78 6.13 -4.26
N SER A 127 10.91 7.13 -4.05
CA SER A 127 10.52 8.09 -5.11
C SER A 127 11.69 8.84 -5.75
N ALA A 128 12.90 8.67 -5.25
CA ALA A 128 14.14 9.19 -5.83
C ALA A 128 14.96 8.13 -6.60
N SER A 129 14.61 6.84 -6.54
CA SER A 129 15.27 5.78 -7.31
C SER A 129 14.28 5.14 -8.27
N LEU A 130 14.68 4.98 -9.52
CA LEU A 130 13.96 4.25 -10.57
C LEU A 130 13.91 2.73 -10.30
N GLU A 131 14.33 2.27 -9.13
CA GLU A 131 14.37 0.85 -8.81
C GLU A 131 12.99 0.30 -8.44
N PRO A 132 12.60 -0.86 -8.99
CA PRO A 132 11.36 -1.52 -8.63
C PRO A 132 11.39 -2.01 -7.18
N SER A 133 10.21 -2.17 -6.57
CA SER A 133 10.07 -2.62 -5.20
C SER A 133 10.77 -3.97 -4.97
N TYR A 134 11.76 -3.99 -4.08
CA TYR A 134 12.45 -5.23 -3.67
C TYR A 134 11.48 -6.25 -3.05
N VAL A 135 10.36 -5.80 -2.46
CA VAL A 135 9.31 -6.68 -1.94
C VAL A 135 8.61 -7.42 -3.07
N LEU A 136 8.26 -6.73 -4.16
CA LEU A 136 7.61 -7.35 -5.32
C LEU A 136 8.57 -8.30 -6.05
N ARG A 137 9.85 -7.95 -6.16
CA ARG A 137 10.89 -8.85 -6.66
C ARG A 137 10.99 -10.13 -5.80
N ALA A 138 10.98 -10.00 -4.47
CA ALA A 138 11.00 -11.13 -3.55
C ALA A 138 9.74 -12.01 -3.65
N LEU A 139 8.61 -11.45 -4.11
CA LEU A 139 7.39 -12.18 -4.45
C LEU A 139 7.43 -12.83 -5.85
N GLY A 140 8.57 -12.74 -6.56
CA GLY A 140 8.77 -13.34 -7.88
C GLY A 140 8.19 -12.52 -9.04
N ARG A 141 7.96 -11.22 -8.86
CA ARG A 141 7.55 -10.34 -9.96
C ARG A 141 8.75 -9.86 -10.76
N SER A 142 8.61 -9.80 -12.08
CA SER A 142 9.59 -9.14 -12.95
C SER A 142 9.64 -7.64 -12.65
N ASP A 143 10.68 -6.96 -13.11
CA ASP A 143 10.83 -5.53 -12.89
C ASP A 143 9.70 -4.73 -13.53
N GLU A 144 9.25 -5.10 -14.73
CA GLU A 144 8.12 -4.48 -15.44
C GLU A 144 6.83 -4.60 -14.63
N LEU A 145 6.52 -5.80 -14.10
CA LEU A 145 5.35 -6.02 -13.25
C LEU A 145 5.45 -5.30 -11.90
N ALA A 146 6.67 -5.16 -11.35
CA ALA A 146 6.87 -4.42 -10.12
C ALA A 146 6.67 -2.91 -10.34
N HIS A 147 7.12 -2.37 -11.48
CA HIS A 147 6.89 -0.97 -11.87
C HIS A 147 5.43 -0.65 -12.17
N SER A 148 4.70 -1.57 -12.80
CA SER A 148 3.28 -1.40 -13.12
C SER A 148 2.34 -1.67 -11.94
N SER A 149 2.87 -1.78 -10.72
CA SER A 149 2.07 -2.11 -9.54
C SER A 149 1.37 -0.91 -8.94
N LEU A 150 0.14 -1.13 -8.51
CA LEU A 150 -0.69 -0.17 -7.80
C LEU A 150 -1.06 -0.72 -6.42
N ARG A 151 -0.72 0.02 -5.37
CA ARG A 151 -1.14 -0.28 -4.01
C ARG A 151 -2.36 0.54 -3.64
N MET A 152 -3.45 -0.15 -3.39
CA MET A 152 -4.73 0.41 -3.00
C MET A 152 -4.99 0.10 -1.53
N THR A 153 -5.40 1.10 -0.75
CA THR A 153 -5.67 0.96 0.67
C THR A 153 -7.07 1.44 0.99
N ILE A 154 -7.85 0.58 1.64
CA ILE A 154 -9.22 0.81 2.06
C ILE A 154 -9.22 1.24 3.52
N GLY A 155 -9.87 2.34 3.84
CA GLY A 155 -9.99 2.88 5.18
C GLY A 155 -11.35 2.58 5.82
N ARG A 156 -11.48 2.93 7.12
CA ARG A 156 -12.72 2.81 7.90
C ARG A 156 -13.90 3.53 7.24
N PHE A 157 -13.63 4.69 6.62
CA PHE A 157 -14.67 5.54 6.06
C PHE A 157 -14.91 5.31 4.56
N THR A 158 -14.14 4.44 3.93
CA THR A 158 -14.34 4.09 2.51
C THR A 158 -15.73 3.48 2.28
N THR A 159 -16.41 3.91 1.22
CA THR A 159 -17.75 3.46 0.85
C THR A 159 -17.72 2.51 -0.37
N GLU A 160 -18.86 1.86 -0.64
CA GLU A 160 -19.00 1.01 -1.82
C GLU A 160 -18.95 1.83 -3.11
N GLU A 161 -19.55 3.03 -3.11
CA GLU A 161 -19.56 3.95 -4.24
C GLU A 161 -18.14 4.42 -4.60
N GLU A 162 -17.30 4.66 -3.58
CA GLU A 162 -15.88 5.00 -3.80
C GLU A 162 -15.11 3.82 -4.41
N ILE A 163 -15.42 2.59 -4.02
CA ILE A 163 -14.83 1.39 -4.62
C ILE A 163 -15.29 1.22 -6.08
N ASP A 164 -16.56 1.43 -6.38
CA ASP A 164 -17.09 1.35 -7.75
C ASP A 164 -16.49 2.42 -8.65
N TYR A 165 -16.33 3.64 -8.12
CA TYR A 165 -15.61 4.71 -8.80
C TYR A 165 -14.14 4.33 -9.05
N ALA A 166 -13.47 3.73 -8.08
CA ALA A 166 -12.09 3.27 -8.24
C ALA A 166 -11.98 2.18 -9.33
N ILE A 167 -12.88 1.20 -9.32
CA ILE A 167 -12.91 0.15 -10.35
C ILE A 167 -13.08 0.76 -11.74
N SER A 168 -14.07 1.60 -11.94
CA SER A 168 -14.36 2.20 -13.25
C SER A 168 -13.21 3.08 -13.74
N THR A 169 -12.63 3.88 -12.84
CA THR A 169 -11.51 4.78 -13.15
C THR A 169 -10.24 4.02 -13.51
N ILE A 170 -9.90 2.97 -12.77
CA ILE A 170 -8.71 2.14 -13.06
C ILE A 170 -8.89 1.41 -14.38
N ARG A 171 -10.04 0.76 -14.62
CA ARG A 171 -10.32 0.04 -15.87
C ARG A 171 -10.19 0.95 -17.09
N LEU A 172 -10.79 2.13 -17.03
CA LEU A 172 -10.73 3.12 -18.12
C LEU A 172 -9.29 3.54 -18.42
N ASN A 173 -8.51 3.85 -17.39
CA ASN A 173 -7.14 4.32 -17.58
C ASN A 173 -6.18 3.20 -18.00
N VAL A 174 -6.35 1.99 -17.50
CA VAL A 174 -5.57 0.82 -17.98
C VAL A 174 -5.84 0.57 -19.47
N ALA A 175 -7.10 0.57 -19.90
CA ALA A 175 -7.45 0.42 -21.31
C ALA A 175 -6.79 1.52 -22.16
N LYS A 176 -7.00 2.79 -21.78
CA LYS A 176 -6.43 3.95 -22.49
C LYS A 176 -4.90 3.89 -22.59
N LEU A 177 -4.19 3.50 -21.55
CA LEU A 177 -2.72 3.42 -21.58
C LEU A 177 -2.23 2.25 -22.41
N ARG A 178 -2.96 1.13 -22.45
CA ARG A 178 -2.65 0.00 -23.33
C ARG A 178 -2.87 0.33 -24.79
N ASP A 179 -3.93 1.08 -25.13
CA ASP A 179 -4.16 1.55 -26.50
C ASP A 179 -3.02 2.46 -27.03
N LEU A 180 -2.19 2.99 -26.13
CA LEU A 180 -1.00 3.79 -26.46
C LEU A 180 0.31 2.99 -26.32
N SER A 181 0.26 1.73 -25.96
CA SER A 181 1.44 0.91 -25.64
C SER A 181 1.81 -0.02 -26.82
N PRO A 182 2.94 0.21 -27.49
CA PRO A 182 3.41 -0.72 -28.53
C PRO A 182 3.62 -2.16 -28.02
N LEU A 183 3.99 -2.31 -26.74
CA LEU A 183 4.16 -3.64 -26.13
C LEU A 183 2.83 -4.38 -25.98
N TRP A 184 1.74 -3.66 -25.79
CA TRP A 184 0.40 -4.24 -25.75
C TRP A 184 -0.01 -4.73 -27.13
N ASP A 185 0.24 -3.95 -28.17
CA ASP A 185 -0.05 -4.33 -29.55
C ASP A 185 0.73 -5.59 -29.95
N MET A 186 2.04 -5.62 -29.67
CA MET A 186 2.89 -6.79 -29.93
C MET A 186 2.41 -8.04 -29.18
N TYR A 187 2.00 -7.88 -27.91
CA TYR A 187 1.39 -8.99 -27.15
C TYR A 187 0.10 -9.49 -27.80
N LYS A 188 -0.78 -8.60 -28.24
CA LYS A 188 -2.04 -8.96 -28.94
C LYS A 188 -1.80 -9.64 -30.30
N GLU A 189 -0.70 -9.33 -30.98
CA GLU A 189 -0.24 -9.97 -32.20
C GLU A 189 0.44 -11.32 -31.95
N GLY A 190 0.60 -11.74 -30.70
CA GLY A 190 1.21 -13.02 -30.31
C GLY A 190 2.74 -13.03 -30.35
N VAL A 191 3.38 -11.85 -30.34
CA VAL A 191 4.84 -11.73 -30.29
C VAL A 191 5.33 -12.12 -28.90
N ASP A 192 6.30 -13.04 -28.83
CA ASP A 192 6.97 -13.39 -27.58
C ASP A 192 7.99 -12.30 -27.20
N LEU A 193 7.59 -11.42 -26.28
CA LEU A 193 8.41 -10.29 -25.85
C LEU A 193 9.69 -10.71 -25.11
N SER A 194 9.75 -11.95 -24.57
CA SER A 194 10.94 -12.47 -23.90
C SER A 194 12.10 -12.73 -24.86
N THR A 195 11.81 -12.82 -26.16
CA THR A 195 12.80 -13.06 -27.21
C THR A 195 13.40 -11.79 -27.82
N ILE A 196 12.84 -10.63 -27.46
CA ILE A 196 13.27 -9.34 -28.01
C ILE A 196 14.50 -8.86 -27.27
N GLN A 197 15.60 -8.67 -28.00
CA GLN A 197 16.80 -8.00 -27.46
C GLN A 197 16.60 -6.49 -27.54
N TRP A 198 16.38 -5.88 -26.38
CA TRP A 198 16.33 -4.42 -26.26
C TRP A 198 17.75 -3.88 -26.32
N SER A 199 18.12 -3.16 -27.37
CA SER A 199 19.38 -2.43 -27.41
C SER A 199 19.30 -1.28 -26.41
N ALA A 200 20.17 -1.29 -25.39
CA ALA A 200 20.36 -0.14 -24.52
C ALA A 200 20.94 1.01 -25.36
N HIS A 201 20.22 2.10 -25.47
CA HIS A 201 20.71 3.38 -26.00
C HIS A 201 21.17 4.27 -24.85
#